data_88c1d19875254d2b5182a5b03a670e7a
#
_entry.id   88c1d19875254d2b5182a5b03a670e7a
#
_cell.length_a   1.000
_cell.length_b   1.000
_cell.length_c   1.000
_cell.angle_alpha   90.00
_cell.angle_beta   90.00
_cell.angle_gamma   90.00
#
_symmetry.space_group_name_H-M   'P 1'
#
loop_
_entity.id
_entity.type
_entity.pdbx_description
1 polymer ?
#
loop_
_entity_poly.entity_id
_entity_poly.type
_entity_poly.pdbx_seq_one_letter_code
_entity_poly.pdbx_strand_id
1 'polypeptide(L)'
;SPFFPILMNVLCFVLITFGYVFATWALNENRLFSSFVRIQKDRGHEVCDSGPYRSVRHPGYAGNILALPGIVLALGSVWTLIPVVIAIIIAVIRTELEDKTLQEELKGYKEYTQGVRYRWIPGIY
;
A
#
# COMPACT_ATOMS: atom_id res chain seq x y z
N SER A 1 6.91 27.71 19.66
CA SER A 1 8.18 27.78 18.92
C SER A 1 7.94 27.77 17.43
N PRO A 2 8.53 28.68 16.66
CA PRO A 2 8.41 28.66 15.19
C PRO A 2 9.09 27.43 14.55
N PHE A 3 9.96 26.75 15.28
CA PHE A 3 10.63 25.53 14.80
C PHE A 3 9.66 24.33 14.68
N PHE A 4 8.68 24.23 15.57
CA PHE A 4 7.72 23.14 15.58
C PHE A 4 6.87 23.08 14.31
N PRO A 5 6.27 24.19 13.81
CA PRO A 5 5.54 24.17 12.55
C PRO A 5 6.40 23.79 11.35
N ILE A 6 7.68 24.18 11.32
CA ILE A 6 8.61 23.82 10.26
C ILE A 6 8.85 22.31 10.26
N LEU A 7 9.12 21.74 11.45
CA LEU A 7 9.29 20.29 11.60
C LEU A 7 8.06 19.52 11.13
N MET A 8 6.87 19.99 11.50
CA MET A 8 5.62 19.36 11.10
C MET A 8 5.45 19.37 9.59
N ASN A 9 5.75 20.50 8.94
CA ASN A 9 5.68 20.59 7.49
C ASN A 9 6.68 19.64 6.80
N VAL A 10 7.90 19.59 7.30
CA VAL A 10 8.92 18.66 6.77
C VAL A 10 8.44 17.21 6.92
N LEU A 11 7.91 16.85 8.09
CA LEU A 11 7.39 15.50 8.34
C LEU A 11 6.25 15.16 7.38
N CYS A 12 5.32 16.09 7.14
CA CYS A 12 4.22 15.90 6.17
C CYS A 12 4.77 15.57 4.78
N PHE A 13 5.69 16.39 4.29
CA PHE A 13 6.28 16.18 2.97
C PHE A 13 7.07 14.88 2.87
N VAL A 14 7.81 14.52 3.91
CA VAL A 14 8.55 13.25 3.95
C VAL A 14 7.60 12.07 3.87
N LEU A 15 6.54 12.05 4.68
CA LEU A 15 5.58 10.95 4.70
C LEU A 15 4.85 10.81 3.36
N ILE A 16 4.38 11.92 2.80
CA ILE A 16 3.66 11.92 1.52
C ILE A 16 4.59 11.45 0.39
N THR A 17 5.79 12.00 0.33
CA THR A 17 6.77 11.67 -0.71
C THR A 17 7.17 10.20 -0.63
N PHE A 18 7.55 9.70 0.54
CA PHE A 18 7.92 8.30 0.71
C PHE A 18 6.77 7.36 0.35
N GLY A 19 5.56 7.69 0.80
CA GLY A 19 4.39 6.86 0.53
C GLY A 19 4.14 6.73 -0.97
N TYR A 20 4.11 7.83 -1.71
CA TYR A 20 3.85 7.81 -3.14
C TYR A 20 5.02 7.28 -3.97
N VAL A 21 6.26 7.53 -3.57
CA VAL A 21 7.43 6.93 -4.23
C VAL A 21 7.39 5.41 -4.09
N PHE A 22 7.08 4.91 -2.89
CA PHE A 22 6.97 3.47 -2.64
C PHE A 22 5.83 2.85 -3.45
N ALA A 23 4.68 3.49 -3.49
CA ALA A 23 3.53 3.04 -4.28
C ALA A 23 3.85 3.03 -5.79
N THR A 24 4.53 4.06 -6.28
CA THR A 24 4.95 4.14 -7.69
C THR A 24 5.94 3.04 -8.03
N TRP A 25 6.87 2.76 -7.14
CA TRP A 25 7.81 1.65 -7.33
C TRP A 25 7.07 0.32 -7.46
N ALA A 26 6.05 0.10 -6.61
CA ALA A 26 5.21 -1.10 -6.72
C ALA A 26 4.50 -1.20 -8.06
N LEU A 27 3.95 -0.09 -8.57
CA LEU A 27 3.30 -0.03 -9.88
C LEU A 27 4.26 -0.40 -11.02
N ASN A 28 5.49 0.10 -10.95
CA ASN A 28 6.50 -0.16 -11.98
C ASN A 28 6.99 -1.61 -11.97
N GLU A 29 7.06 -2.24 -10.79
CA GLU A 29 7.48 -3.63 -10.65
C GLU A 29 6.41 -4.61 -11.11
N ASN A 30 5.14 -4.31 -10.90
CA ASN A 30 4.03 -5.22 -11.19
C ASN A 30 3.42 -4.90 -12.55
N ARG A 31 3.80 -5.69 -13.57
CA ARG A 31 3.36 -5.52 -14.96
C ARG A 31 1.83 -5.50 -15.13
N LEU A 32 1.12 -6.28 -14.33
CA LEU A 32 -0.33 -6.41 -14.44
C LEU A 32 -1.07 -5.78 -13.26
N PHE A 33 -0.48 -4.72 -12.66
CA PHE A 33 -1.17 -3.97 -11.63
C PHE A 33 -2.53 -3.48 -12.14
N SER A 34 -3.58 -3.68 -11.33
CA SER A 34 -4.94 -3.30 -11.66
C SER A 34 -5.62 -2.65 -10.46
N SER A 35 -6.43 -1.63 -10.71
CA SER A 35 -7.30 -1.04 -9.69
C SER A 35 -8.51 -1.92 -9.37
N PHE A 36 -8.72 -2.99 -10.14
CA PHE A 36 -9.77 -3.98 -9.92
C PHE A 36 -9.20 -5.26 -9.34
N VAL A 37 -9.95 -5.90 -8.45
CA VAL A 37 -9.59 -7.22 -7.90
C VAL A 37 -9.89 -8.27 -8.97
N ARG A 38 -8.87 -8.65 -9.75
CA ARG A 38 -9.04 -9.65 -10.82
C ARG A 38 -7.72 -10.34 -11.17
N ILE A 39 -7.84 -11.55 -11.70
CA ILE A 39 -6.72 -12.29 -12.28
C ILE A 39 -6.75 -12.12 -13.81
N GLN A 40 -5.63 -11.72 -14.38
CA GLN A 40 -5.49 -11.45 -15.82
C GLN A 40 -4.77 -12.62 -16.51
N LYS A 41 -5.36 -13.82 -16.47
CA LYS A 41 -4.77 -15.04 -17.03
C LYS A 41 -4.48 -14.94 -18.51
N ASP A 42 -5.38 -14.28 -19.26
CA ASP A 42 -5.25 -14.02 -20.69
C ASP A 42 -4.03 -13.15 -21.02
N ARG A 43 -3.52 -12.40 -20.06
CA ARG A 43 -2.33 -11.55 -20.20
C ARG A 43 -1.09 -12.17 -19.56
N GLY A 44 -1.13 -13.45 -19.20
CA GLY A 44 -0.01 -14.13 -18.55
C GLY A 44 0.27 -13.61 -17.14
N HIS A 45 -0.79 -13.50 -16.33
CA HIS A 45 -0.66 -13.02 -14.95
C HIS A 45 0.22 -13.97 -14.13
N GLU A 46 1.30 -13.45 -13.61
CA GLU A 46 2.26 -14.18 -12.78
C GLU A 46 2.47 -13.47 -11.44
N VAL A 47 2.98 -14.21 -10.45
CA VAL A 47 3.33 -13.63 -9.15
C VAL A 47 4.46 -12.61 -9.33
N CYS A 48 4.24 -11.40 -8.80
CA CYS A 48 5.28 -10.38 -8.71
C CYS A 48 5.94 -10.49 -7.33
N ASP A 49 7.22 -10.85 -7.29
CA ASP A 49 7.99 -11.07 -6.06
C ASP A 49 9.29 -10.27 -6.01
N SER A 50 9.43 -9.27 -6.87
CA SER A 50 10.61 -8.42 -6.98
C SER A 50 10.35 -7.02 -6.42
N GLY A 51 11.43 -6.25 -6.21
CA GLY A 51 11.34 -4.89 -5.69
C GLY A 51 10.64 -4.83 -4.32
N PRO A 52 9.65 -3.94 -4.14
CA PRO A 52 8.96 -3.80 -2.86
C PRO A 52 8.14 -5.04 -2.47
N TYR A 53 7.80 -5.90 -3.45
CA TYR A 53 7.06 -7.15 -3.20
C TYR A 53 7.88 -8.19 -2.45
N ARG A 54 9.17 -7.96 -2.25
CA ARG A 54 10.02 -8.79 -1.37
C ARG A 54 9.73 -8.58 0.10
N SER A 55 9.24 -7.39 0.46
CA SER A 55 9.01 -6.98 1.85
C SER A 55 7.57 -7.18 2.29
N VAL A 56 6.62 -6.80 1.44
CA VAL A 56 5.18 -6.89 1.71
C VAL A 56 4.45 -7.30 0.44
N ARG A 57 3.28 -7.90 0.61
CA ARG A 57 2.51 -8.44 -0.54
C ARG A 57 1.72 -7.38 -1.30
N HIS A 58 1.39 -6.26 -0.63
CA HIS A 58 0.57 -5.19 -1.22
C HIS A 58 1.23 -3.83 -1.03
N PRO A 59 2.42 -3.63 -1.64
CA PRO A 59 3.20 -2.40 -1.42
C PRO A 59 2.54 -1.15 -2.00
N GLY A 60 1.69 -1.27 -3.02
CA GLY A 60 0.93 -0.15 -3.55
C GLY A 60 -0.02 0.43 -2.51
N TYR A 61 -0.77 -0.42 -1.83
CA TYR A 61 -1.63 0.00 -0.73
C TYR A 61 -0.80 0.53 0.44
N ALA A 62 0.28 -0.18 0.80
CA ALA A 62 1.15 0.24 1.90
C ALA A 62 1.69 1.66 1.70
N GLY A 63 2.16 1.97 0.50
CA GLY A 63 2.67 3.31 0.17
C GLY A 63 1.60 4.38 0.28
N ASN A 64 0.41 4.13 -0.24
CA ASN A 64 -0.70 5.08 -0.16
C ASN A 64 -1.15 5.31 1.29
N ILE A 65 -1.22 4.25 2.10
CA ILE A 65 -1.58 4.35 3.52
C ILE A 65 -0.51 5.12 4.31
N LEU A 66 0.76 4.94 3.98
CA LEU A 66 1.84 5.69 4.62
C LEU A 66 1.72 7.20 4.38
N ALA A 67 1.21 7.62 3.23
CA ALA A 67 1.01 9.03 2.92
C ALA A 67 -0.12 9.69 3.72
N LEU A 68 -1.11 8.92 4.20
CA LEU A 68 -2.30 9.47 4.87
C LEU A 68 -2.00 10.28 6.13
N PRO A 69 -1.13 9.85 7.05
CA PRO A 69 -0.78 10.68 8.21
C PRO A 69 -0.19 12.04 7.81
N GLY A 70 0.63 12.05 6.76
CA GLY A 70 1.18 13.30 6.22
C GLY A 70 0.08 14.24 5.71
N ILE A 71 -0.92 13.70 5.03
CA ILE A 71 -2.06 14.48 4.52
C ILE A 71 -2.87 15.06 5.69
N VAL A 72 -3.16 14.27 6.72
CA VAL A 72 -3.88 14.74 7.91
C VAL A 72 -3.13 15.89 8.57
N LEU A 73 -1.83 15.73 8.76
CA LEU A 73 -1.00 16.77 9.37
C LEU A 73 -0.93 18.03 8.51
N ALA A 74 -0.83 17.87 7.19
CA ALA A 74 -0.75 18.99 6.24
C ALA A 74 -2.04 19.82 6.26
N LEU A 75 -3.20 19.18 6.34
CA LEU A 75 -4.50 19.85 6.37
C LEU A 75 -4.81 20.47 7.72
N GLY A 76 -4.21 19.96 8.80
CA GLY A 76 -4.33 20.53 10.14
C GLY A 76 -5.73 20.50 10.72
N SER A 77 -6.62 19.63 10.23
CA SER A 77 -8.00 19.57 10.70
C SER A 77 -8.33 18.17 11.22
N VAL A 78 -8.90 18.10 12.40
CA VAL A 78 -9.35 16.83 13.00
C VAL A 78 -10.44 16.15 12.16
N TRP A 79 -11.22 16.92 11.40
CA TRP A 79 -12.27 16.41 10.54
C TRP A 79 -11.74 15.55 9.40
N THR A 80 -10.46 15.74 9.00
CA THR A 80 -9.83 14.89 7.98
C THR A 80 -9.63 13.46 8.44
N LEU A 81 -9.67 13.20 9.74
CA LEU A 81 -9.60 11.84 10.28
C LEU A 81 -10.77 10.96 9.81
N ILE A 82 -11.95 11.56 9.60
CA ILE A 82 -13.14 10.80 9.18
C ILE A 82 -12.92 10.14 7.81
N PRO A 83 -12.63 10.89 6.72
CA PRO A 83 -12.38 10.25 5.43
C PRO A 83 -11.13 9.37 5.42
N VAL A 84 -10.13 9.70 6.22
CA VAL A 84 -8.91 8.87 6.32
C VAL A 84 -9.21 7.52 6.94
N VAL A 85 -9.98 7.46 8.03
CA VAL A 85 -10.38 6.20 8.66
C VAL A 85 -11.21 5.36 7.69
N ILE A 86 -12.15 6.00 6.98
CA ILE A 86 -12.96 5.31 5.95
C ILE A 86 -12.05 4.75 4.86
N ALA A 87 -11.09 5.53 4.37
CA ALA A 87 -10.13 5.09 3.35
C ALA A 87 -9.30 3.90 3.82
N ILE A 88 -8.84 3.89 5.07
CA ILE A 88 -8.09 2.78 5.64
C ILE A 88 -8.95 1.50 5.70
N ILE A 89 -10.20 1.63 6.16
CA ILE A 89 -11.13 0.48 6.23
C ILE A 89 -11.35 -0.10 4.84
N ILE A 90 -11.62 0.75 3.85
CA ILE A 90 -11.81 0.30 2.46
C ILE A 90 -10.54 -0.37 1.94
N ALA A 91 -9.37 0.19 2.22
CA ALA A 91 -8.11 -0.37 1.78
C ALA A 91 -7.83 -1.74 2.41
N VAL A 92 -8.15 -1.92 3.70
CA VAL A 92 -8.05 -3.24 4.36
C VAL A 92 -8.96 -4.25 3.69
N ILE A 93 -10.23 -3.90 3.47
CA ILE A 93 -11.19 -4.79 2.82
C ILE A 93 -10.70 -5.19 1.43
N ARG A 94 -10.26 -4.23 0.63
CA ARG A 94 -9.75 -4.50 -0.72
C ARG A 94 -8.50 -5.36 -0.68
N THR A 95 -7.58 -5.10 0.23
CA THR A 95 -6.36 -5.90 0.41
C THR A 95 -6.71 -7.35 0.72
N GLU A 96 -7.64 -7.58 1.65
CA GLU A 96 -8.06 -8.93 2.02
C GLU A 96 -8.72 -9.66 0.85
N LEU A 97 -9.60 -8.99 0.12
CA LEU A 97 -10.28 -9.57 -1.05
C LEU A 97 -9.27 -9.90 -2.17
N GLU A 98 -8.36 -8.98 -2.46
CA GLU A 98 -7.35 -9.19 -3.49
C GLU A 98 -6.41 -10.33 -3.10
N ASP A 99 -5.93 -10.33 -1.85
CA ASP A 99 -5.03 -11.37 -1.36
C ASP A 99 -5.68 -12.75 -1.41
N LYS A 100 -6.96 -12.84 -1.02
CA LYS A 100 -7.74 -14.08 -1.10
C LYS A 100 -7.88 -14.55 -2.54
N THR A 101 -8.24 -13.66 -3.44
CA THR A 101 -8.38 -13.97 -4.86
C THR A 101 -7.06 -14.48 -5.46
N LEU A 102 -5.95 -13.82 -5.12
CA LEU A 102 -4.64 -14.22 -5.59
C LEU A 102 -4.25 -15.59 -5.04
N GLN A 103 -4.53 -15.88 -3.77
CA GLN A 103 -4.23 -17.18 -3.17
C GLN A 103 -5.05 -18.31 -3.80
N GLU A 104 -6.29 -18.05 -4.16
CA GLU A 104 -7.20 -19.06 -4.74
C GLU A 104 -6.96 -19.27 -6.22
N GLU A 105 -6.59 -18.22 -6.96
CA GLU A 105 -6.64 -18.25 -8.43
C GLU A 105 -5.29 -18.05 -9.11
N LEU A 106 -4.30 -17.46 -8.47
CA LEU A 106 -2.99 -17.22 -9.08
C LEU A 106 -2.01 -18.30 -8.66
N LYS A 107 -1.55 -19.09 -9.65
CA LYS A 107 -0.57 -20.15 -9.42
C LYS A 107 0.72 -19.58 -8.84
N GLY A 108 1.20 -20.17 -7.75
CA GLY A 108 2.44 -19.78 -7.08
C GLY A 108 2.28 -18.71 -6.02
N TYR A 109 1.13 -18.03 -5.95
CA TYR A 109 0.92 -16.95 -4.97
C TYR A 109 0.88 -17.48 -3.53
N LYS A 110 0.25 -18.61 -3.30
CA LYS A 110 0.14 -19.20 -1.96
C LYS A 110 1.52 -19.52 -1.38
N GLU A 111 2.44 -20.03 -2.20
CA GLU A 111 3.83 -20.27 -1.82
C GLU A 111 4.56 -18.96 -1.55
N TYR A 112 4.30 -17.93 -2.36
CA TYR A 112 4.83 -16.59 -2.13
C TYR A 112 4.42 -16.03 -0.76
N THR A 113 3.18 -16.25 -0.31
CA THR A 113 2.71 -15.78 1.00
C THR A 113 3.45 -16.42 2.17
N GLN A 114 4.08 -17.56 1.98
CA GLN A 114 4.87 -18.24 3.02
C GLN A 114 6.21 -17.55 3.26
N GLY A 115 6.80 -16.96 2.22
CA GLY A 115 8.04 -16.20 2.31
C GLY A 115 7.83 -14.72 2.64
N VAL A 116 6.77 -14.13 2.10
CA VAL A 116 6.39 -12.73 2.34
C VAL A 116 5.06 -12.73 3.09
N ARG A 117 5.12 -12.67 4.40
CA ARG A 117 3.98 -12.91 5.29
C ARG A 117 3.07 -11.73 5.48
N TYR A 118 3.58 -10.52 5.32
CA TYR A 118 2.85 -9.30 5.68
C TYR A 118 2.30 -8.61 4.45
N ARG A 119 1.13 -7.98 4.60
CA ARG A 119 0.44 -7.29 3.51
C ARG A 119 0.98 -5.89 3.31
N TRP A 120 1.10 -5.10 4.38
CA TRP A 120 1.50 -3.69 4.33
C TRP A 120 2.72 -3.37 5.17
N ILE A 121 2.79 -3.88 6.40
CA ILE A 121 3.77 -3.47 7.39
C ILE A 121 4.47 -4.71 7.94
N PRO A 122 5.78 -4.88 7.68
CA PRO A 122 6.52 -6.03 8.20
C PRO A 122 6.39 -6.12 9.73
N GLY A 123 6.04 -7.30 10.21
CA GLY A 123 5.86 -7.56 11.63
C GLY A 123 4.49 -7.20 12.22
N ILE A 124 3.63 -6.51 11.46
CA ILE A 124 2.32 -6.03 11.95
C ILE A 124 1.17 -6.54 11.09
N TYR A 125 1.19 -6.25 9.79
CA TYR A 125 0.07 -6.61 8.89
C TYR A 125 0.55 -6.96 7.48
#